data_dd6ccea0c17939965d2b58d413bf32a4
#
_entry.id   dd6ccea0c17939965d2b58d413bf32a4
#
_cell.length_a   1.000
_cell.length_b   1.000
_cell.length_c   1.000
_cell.angle_alpha   90.00
_cell.angle_beta   90.00
_cell.angle_gamma   90.00
#
_symmetry.space_group_name_H-M   'P 1'
#
loop_
_entity.id
_entity.type
_entity.pdbx_description
1 polymer ?
#
loop_
_entity_poly.entity_id
_entity_poly.type
_entity_poly.pdbx_seq_one_letter_code
_entity_poly.pdbx_strand_id
1 'polypeptide(L)'
;YGVEVRHPEFFAKGEAEQQLNRGLHERNVNRVILDSRPVHSAAATSPAMIDAQQKKPKVPVHAVMTARQPMVRFIGGDDMAHNRELFRVWLQTLAKWHQSGTPWLFLHTPDIAFAPALVDTLWGDLRAALPAAGNAPSIPQQSSLF
;
A
#
# COMPACT_ATOMS: atom_id res chain seq x y z
N TYR A 1 -16.61 -0.45 3.60
CA TYR A 1 -15.74 -0.69 4.75
C TYR A 1 -14.51 -1.45 4.32
N GLY A 2 -13.37 -1.27 5.06
CA GLY A 2 -12.14 -2.03 4.89
C GLY A 2 -11.64 -2.55 6.25
N VAL A 3 -11.11 -3.77 6.26
CA VAL A 3 -10.54 -4.41 7.46
C VAL A 3 -9.07 -4.72 7.20
N GLU A 4 -8.18 -4.16 8.03
CA GLU A 4 -6.75 -4.50 8.06
C GLU A 4 -6.50 -5.49 9.21
N VAL A 5 -6.04 -6.68 8.88
CA VAL A 5 -5.60 -7.68 9.86
C VAL A 5 -4.08 -7.68 9.95
N ARG A 6 -3.55 -8.00 11.14
CA ARG A 6 -2.11 -7.97 11.43
C ARG A 6 -1.57 -9.25 12.05
N HIS A 7 -2.44 -10.13 12.53
CA HIS A 7 -2.02 -11.38 13.13
C HIS A 7 -1.51 -12.35 12.08
N PRO A 8 -0.34 -12.99 12.24
CA PRO A 8 0.30 -13.85 11.26
C PRO A 8 -0.58 -14.99 10.74
N GLU A 9 -1.50 -15.49 11.56
CA GLU A 9 -2.43 -16.57 11.19
C GLU A 9 -3.25 -16.24 9.94
N PHE A 10 -3.63 -14.97 9.76
CA PHE A 10 -4.36 -14.50 8.57
C PHE A 10 -3.49 -14.33 7.32
N PHE A 11 -2.22 -14.75 7.38
CA PHE A 11 -1.27 -14.72 6.28
C PHE A 11 -0.59 -16.07 6.04
N ALA A 12 -1.10 -17.13 6.68
CA ALA A 12 -0.54 -18.48 6.59
C ALA A 12 -1.12 -19.31 5.44
N LYS A 13 -2.04 -18.77 4.64
CA LYS A 13 -2.82 -19.47 3.61
C LYS A 13 -3.62 -20.67 4.16
N GLY A 14 -3.81 -20.70 5.49
CA GLY A 14 -4.56 -21.73 6.20
C GLY A 14 -6.06 -21.41 6.31
N GLU A 15 -6.75 -22.19 7.14
CA GLU A 15 -8.20 -22.11 7.32
C GLU A 15 -8.65 -20.73 7.84
N ALA A 16 -7.94 -20.15 8.80
CA ALA A 16 -8.26 -18.84 9.38
C ALA A 16 -8.25 -17.74 8.32
N GLU A 17 -7.27 -17.72 7.43
CA GLU A 17 -7.22 -16.75 6.33
C GLU A 17 -8.34 -16.99 5.32
N GLN A 18 -8.64 -18.24 4.98
CA GLN A 18 -9.72 -18.56 4.05
C GLN A 18 -11.08 -18.17 4.61
N GLN A 19 -11.35 -18.43 5.89
CA GLN A 19 -12.58 -18.04 6.59
C GLN A 19 -12.72 -16.52 6.63
N LEU A 20 -11.64 -15.80 6.97
CA LEU A 20 -11.60 -14.34 6.96
C LEU A 20 -11.98 -13.80 5.56
N ASN A 21 -11.30 -14.25 4.52
CA ASN A 21 -11.52 -13.76 3.16
C ASN A 21 -12.94 -14.06 2.68
N ARG A 22 -13.48 -15.24 2.99
CA ARG A 22 -14.87 -15.62 2.70
C ARG A 22 -15.84 -14.71 3.42
N GLY A 23 -15.68 -14.51 4.72
CA GLY A 23 -16.56 -13.67 5.53
C GLY A 23 -16.56 -12.20 5.09
N LEU A 24 -15.39 -11.67 4.67
CA LEU A 24 -15.30 -10.34 4.10
C LEU A 24 -16.00 -10.25 2.74
N HIS A 25 -15.79 -11.25 1.88
CA HIS A 25 -16.42 -11.31 0.56
C HIS A 25 -17.96 -11.37 0.65
N GLU A 26 -18.50 -12.23 1.49
CA GLU A 26 -19.95 -12.39 1.71
C GLU A 26 -20.61 -11.08 2.19
N ARG A 27 -19.85 -10.23 2.88
CA ARG A 27 -20.33 -8.94 3.43
C ARG A 27 -19.97 -7.74 2.58
N ASN A 28 -19.35 -7.96 1.42
CA ASN A 28 -18.83 -6.91 0.55
C ASN A 28 -17.91 -5.91 1.31
N VAL A 29 -17.05 -6.43 2.17
CA VAL A 29 -16.05 -5.68 2.95
C VAL A 29 -14.70 -5.89 2.33
N ASN A 30 -13.93 -4.81 2.12
CA ASN A 30 -12.59 -4.89 1.55
C ASN A 30 -11.57 -5.36 2.58
N ARG A 31 -10.75 -6.35 2.21
CA ARG A 31 -9.52 -6.62 2.94
C ARG A 31 -8.51 -5.53 2.58
N VAL A 32 -8.01 -4.80 3.57
CA VAL A 32 -6.90 -3.88 3.38
C VAL A 32 -5.62 -4.70 3.30
N ILE A 33 -4.90 -4.56 2.18
CA ILE A 33 -3.66 -5.29 1.95
C ILE A 33 -2.50 -4.41 2.39
N LEU A 34 -1.89 -4.81 3.51
CA LEU A 34 -0.71 -4.14 4.03
C LEU A 34 0.53 -4.65 3.31
N ASP A 35 1.28 -3.73 2.72
CA ASP A 35 2.61 -4.00 2.16
C ASP A 35 3.65 -3.20 2.91
N SER A 36 4.34 -3.87 3.83
CA SER A 36 5.43 -3.32 4.63
C SER A 36 6.80 -3.89 4.20
N ARG A 37 6.88 -4.52 3.03
CA ARG A 37 8.14 -5.10 2.53
C ARG A 37 9.28 -4.09 2.49
N PRO A 38 9.11 -2.83 2.02
CA PRO A 38 10.23 -1.90 1.98
C PRO A 38 10.80 -1.58 3.36
N VAL A 39 9.94 -1.57 4.40
CA VAL A 39 10.37 -1.34 5.78
C VAL A 39 11.20 -2.50 6.31
N HIS A 40 10.89 -3.75 5.93
CA HIS A 40 11.49 -4.95 6.53
C HIS A 40 12.58 -5.60 5.67
N SER A 41 12.75 -5.19 4.42
CA SER A 41 13.74 -5.75 3.49
C SER A 41 15.02 -4.93 3.36
N ALA A 42 15.11 -3.81 4.06
CA ALA A 42 16.29 -2.94 4.09
C ALA A 42 16.80 -2.76 5.52
N ALA A 43 18.07 -2.40 5.66
CA ALA A 43 18.62 -1.99 6.95
C ALA A 43 17.95 -0.68 7.41
N ALA A 44 17.71 -0.56 8.71
CA ALA A 44 17.19 0.68 9.28
C ALA A 44 18.32 1.73 9.31
N THR A 45 18.16 2.80 8.53
CA THR A 45 19.16 3.86 8.38
C THR A 45 18.77 5.14 9.13
N SER A 46 17.52 5.24 9.55
CA SER A 46 16.99 6.39 10.30
C SER A 46 16.25 5.97 11.56
N PRO A 47 16.11 6.87 12.57
CA PRO A 47 15.29 6.60 13.75
C PRO A 47 13.83 6.26 13.40
N ALA A 48 13.27 6.94 12.37
CA ALA A 48 11.92 6.67 11.90
C ALA A 48 11.78 5.26 11.31
N MET A 49 12.81 4.79 10.58
CA MET A 49 12.84 3.43 10.02
C MET A 49 12.96 2.37 11.12
N ILE A 50 13.78 2.61 12.16
CA ILE A 50 13.90 1.73 13.33
C ILE A 50 12.53 1.59 14.02
N ASP A 51 11.88 2.72 14.29
CA ASP A 51 10.54 2.75 14.90
C ASP A 51 9.50 2.01 14.03
N ALA A 52 9.54 2.23 12.71
CA ALA A 52 8.65 1.56 11.80
C ALA A 52 8.85 0.04 11.76
N GLN A 53 10.10 -0.44 11.77
CA GLN A 53 10.40 -1.88 11.83
C GLN A 53 9.88 -2.55 13.11
N GLN A 54 9.85 -1.81 14.23
CA GLN A 54 9.32 -2.31 15.49
C GLN A 54 7.79 -2.33 15.52
N LYS A 55 7.14 -1.31 14.93
CA LYS A 55 5.68 -1.10 15.02
C LYS A 55 4.87 -1.71 13.89
N LYS A 56 5.47 -1.85 12.71
CA LYS A 56 4.75 -2.40 11.56
C LYS A 56 4.87 -3.92 11.52
N PRO A 57 3.78 -4.65 11.27
CA PRO A 57 3.86 -6.10 11.20
C PRO A 57 4.68 -6.53 9.98
N LYS A 58 5.53 -7.54 10.16
CA LYS A 58 6.25 -8.22 9.08
C LYS A 58 5.40 -9.41 8.63
N VAL A 59 4.56 -9.18 7.64
CA VAL A 59 3.63 -10.19 7.11
C VAL A 59 3.80 -10.33 5.60
N PRO A 60 3.50 -11.51 5.02
CA PRO A 60 3.47 -11.68 3.58
C PRO A 60 2.41 -10.80 2.92
N VAL A 61 2.67 -10.41 1.67
CA VAL A 61 1.69 -9.65 0.87
C VAL A 61 0.80 -10.63 0.13
N HIS A 62 -0.49 -10.63 0.47
CA HIS A 62 -1.51 -11.41 -0.23
C HIS A 62 -2.49 -10.46 -0.92
N ALA A 63 -2.35 -10.33 -2.23
CA ALA A 63 -3.19 -9.46 -3.06
C ALA A 63 -4.57 -10.11 -3.30
N VAL A 64 -5.42 -10.10 -2.28
CA VAL A 64 -6.77 -10.68 -2.32
C VAL A 64 -7.81 -9.57 -2.40
N MET A 65 -8.68 -9.64 -3.41
CA MET A 65 -9.81 -8.74 -3.56
C MET A 65 -11.06 -9.40 -2.97
N THR A 66 -11.59 -8.84 -1.88
CA THR A 66 -12.81 -9.35 -1.21
C THR A 66 -14.04 -8.50 -1.49
N ALA A 67 -13.87 -7.31 -2.09
CA ALA A 67 -14.95 -6.43 -2.53
C ALA A 67 -14.49 -5.57 -3.72
N ARG A 68 -15.40 -4.77 -4.29
CA ARG A 68 -15.15 -3.99 -5.52
C ARG A 68 -14.22 -2.79 -5.36
N GLN A 69 -13.84 -2.45 -4.13
CA GLN A 69 -12.94 -1.34 -3.84
C GLN A 69 -11.70 -1.84 -3.09
N PRO A 70 -10.86 -2.66 -3.74
CA PRO A 70 -9.68 -3.21 -3.09
C PRO A 70 -8.79 -2.09 -2.57
N MET A 71 -8.23 -2.29 -1.37
CA MET A 71 -7.43 -1.30 -0.67
C MET A 71 -6.02 -1.82 -0.47
N VAL A 72 -5.04 -1.06 -0.94
CA VAL A 72 -3.61 -1.31 -0.71
C VAL A 72 -3.05 -0.22 0.17
N ARG A 73 -2.35 -0.61 1.22
CA ARG A 73 -1.57 0.27 2.07
C ARG A 73 -0.10 -0.09 1.93
N PHE A 74 0.61 0.68 1.11
CA PHE A 74 2.04 0.50 0.86
C PHE A 74 2.84 1.42 1.78
N ILE A 75 3.78 0.85 2.54
CA ILE A 75 4.66 1.58 3.43
C ILE A 75 6.06 1.54 2.84
N GLY A 76 6.48 2.65 2.26
CA GLY A 76 7.83 2.82 1.74
C GLY A 76 8.89 2.81 2.84
N GLY A 77 10.12 2.56 2.46
CA GLY A 77 11.31 2.75 3.29
C GLY A 77 12.04 4.03 2.90
N ASP A 78 13.26 4.20 3.42
CA ASP A 78 14.10 5.38 3.17
C ASP A 78 14.70 5.39 1.74
N ASP A 79 14.80 4.23 1.08
CA ASP A 79 15.36 4.10 -0.28
C ASP A 79 14.24 4.12 -1.34
N MET A 80 14.22 5.20 -2.13
CA MET A 80 13.22 5.39 -3.18
C MET A 80 13.36 4.37 -4.34
N ALA A 81 14.57 3.99 -4.71
CA ALA A 81 14.77 3.01 -5.77
C ALA A 81 14.24 1.63 -5.35
N HIS A 82 14.48 1.26 -4.10
CA HIS A 82 13.94 0.03 -3.51
C HIS A 82 12.41 0.06 -3.38
N ASN A 83 11.85 1.21 -2.99
CA ASN A 83 10.40 1.40 -2.97
C ASN A 83 9.78 1.16 -4.35
N ARG A 84 10.36 1.74 -5.41
CA ARG A 84 9.89 1.56 -6.79
C ARG A 84 9.98 0.12 -7.26
N GLU A 85 11.08 -0.58 -6.93
CA GLU A 85 11.25 -2.00 -7.27
C GLU A 85 10.15 -2.86 -6.66
N LEU A 86 9.91 -2.71 -5.35
CA LEU A 86 8.87 -3.47 -4.65
C LEU A 86 7.45 -3.07 -5.05
N PHE A 87 7.25 -1.83 -5.51
CA PHE A 87 5.95 -1.35 -5.98
C PHE A 87 5.56 -1.87 -7.36
N ARG A 88 6.49 -2.35 -8.19
CA ARG A 88 6.22 -2.82 -9.56
C ARG A 88 5.07 -3.82 -9.66
N VAL A 89 4.96 -4.72 -8.70
CA VAL A 89 3.87 -5.72 -8.69
C VAL A 89 2.49 -5.08 -8.57
N TRP A 90 2.42 -3.89 -7.95
CA TRP A 90 1.18 -3.15 -7.79
C TRP A 90 0.72 -2.46 -9.08
N LEU A 91 1.63 -2.08 -9.96
CA LEU A 91 1.27 -1.43 -11.24
C LEU A 91 0.31 -2.31 -12.04
N GLN A 92 0.66 -3.58 -12.23
CA GLN A 92 -0.19 -4.53 -12.94
C GLN A 92 -1.44 -4.93 -12.16
N THR A 93 -1.29 -5.13 -10.85
CA THR A 93 -2.40 -5.54 -9.97
C THR A 93 -3.47 -4.46 -9.92
N LEU A 94 -3.10 -3.19 -9.72
CA LEU A 94 -4.03 -2.05 -9.68
C LEU A 94 -4.70 -1.83 -11.04
N ALA A 95 -3.94 -1.93 -12.13
CA ALA A 95 -4.49 -1.83 -13.48
C ALA A 95 -5.53 -2.93 -13.76
N LYS A 96 -5.25 -4.17 -13.35
CA LYS A 96 -6.20 -5.28 -13.45
C LYS A 96 -7.45 -5.04 -12.60
N TRP A 97 -7.29 -4.62 -11.36
CA TRP A 97 -8.42 -4.37 -10.45
C TRP A 97 -9.29 -3.20 -10.90
N HIS A 98 -8.69 -2.19 -11.54
CA HIS A 98 -9.42 -1.06 -12.10
C HIS A 98 -10.44 -1.47 -13.19
N GLN A 99 -10.25 -2.61 -13.84
CA GLN A 99 -11.19 -3.12 -14.84
C GLN A 99 -12.54 -3.55 -14.24
N SER A 100 -12.56 -3.92 -12.96
CA SER A 100 -13.74 -4.46 -12.27
C SER A 100 -14.18 -3.66 -11.03
N GLY A 101 -13.42 -2.62 -10.66
CA GLY A 101 -13.70 -1.83 -9.47
C GLY A 101 -12.86 -0.57 -9.37
N THR A 102 -12.91 0.07 -8.20
CA THR A 102 -12.11 1.27 -7.90
C THR A 102 -11.11 0.93 -6.81
N PRO A 103 -9.84 0.64 -7.17
CA PRO A 103 -8.82 0.39 -6.17
C PRO A 103 -8.43 1.67 -5.43
N TRP A 104 -8.16 1.52 -4.13
CA TRP A 104 -7.63 2.57 -3.27
C TRP A 104 -6.18 2.29 -2.92
N LEU A 105 -5.33 3.29 -3.06
CA LEU A 105 -3.91 3.20 -2.74
C LEU A 105 -3.54 4.23 -1.68
N PHE A 106 -3.08 3.76 -0.53
CA PHE A 106 -2.57 4.58 0.56
C PHE A 106 -1.05 4.44 0.62
N LEU A 107 -0.34 5.54 0.40
CA LEU A 107 1.11 5.59 0.44
C LEU A 107 1.58 6.22 1.75
N HIS A 108 2.48 5.54 2.43
CA HIS A 108 3.06 5.97 3.70
C HIS A 108 4.57 5.87 3.66
N THR A 109 5.22 6.65 4.50
CA THR A 109 6.66 6.57 4.80
C THR A 109 6.86 6.52 6.31
N PRO A 110 7.96 5.96 6.83
CA PRO A 110 8.29 6.02 8.25
C PRO A 110 8.33 7.46 8.78
N ASP A 111 9.02 8.34 8.09
CA ASP A 111 8.92 9.78 8.30
C ASP A 111 7.93 10.36 7.30
N ILE A 112 6.83 10.95 7.79
CA ILE A 112 5.76 11.49 6.97
C ILE A 112 6.22 12.62 6.04
N ALA A 113 7.32 13.29 6.34
CA ALA A 113 7.88 14.35 5.50
C ALA A 113 8.28 13.83 4.10
N PHE A 114 8.59 12.54 3.97
CA PHE A 114 8.95 11.92 2.68
C PHE A 114 7.75 11.37 1.91
N ALA A 115 6.55 11.34 2.50
CA ALA A 115 5.37 10.82 1.84
C ALA A 115 5.02 11.54 0.52
N PRO A 116 5.11 12.88 0.39
CA PRO A 116 4.88 13.56 -0.89
C PRO A 116 5.82 13.09 -2.00
N ALA A 117 7.11 12.95 -1.72
CA ALA A 117 8.09 12.48 -2.71
C ALA A 117 7.82 11.03 -3.14
N LEU A 118 7.39 10.17 -2.21
CA LEU A 118 6.96 8.81 -2.52
C LEU A 118 5.73 8.82 -3.43
N VAL A 119 4.73 9.66 -3.13
CA VAL A 119 3.52 9.80 -3.95
C VAL A 119 3.88 10.23 -5.36
N ASP A 120 4.66 11.30 -5.53
CA ASP A 120 5.03 11.82 -6.86
C ASP A 120 5.75 10.75 -7.70
N THR A 121 6.69 10.03 -7.09
CA THR A 121 7.46 8.99 -7.78
C THR A 121 6.58 7.82 -8.19
N LEU A 122 5.84 7.23 -7.26
CA LEU A 122 5.04 6.03 -7.52
C LEU A 122 3.79 6.34 -8.36
N TRP A 123 3.23 7.55 -8.23
CA TRP A 123 2.12 7.99 -9.06
C TRP A 123 2.53 8.18 -10.52
N GLY A 124 3.74 8.69 -10.76
CA GLY A 124 4.32 8.75 -12.11
C GLY A 124 4.40 7.38 -12.77
N ASP A 125 4.92 6.39 -12.04
CA ASP A 125 5.00 5.00 -12.51
C ASP A 125 3.59 4.40 -12.72
N LEU A 126 2.65 4.67 -11.82
CA LEU A 126 1.27 4.19 -11.93
C LEU A 126 0.56 4.77 -13.15
N ARG A 127 0.69 6.06 -13.42
CA ARG A 127 0.09 6.70 -14.60
C ARG A 127 0.61 6.13 -15.92
N ALA A 128 1.88 5.78 -15.97
CA ALA A 128 2.45 5.13 -17.15
C ALA A 128 1.80 3.75 -17.42
N ALA A 129 1.47 3.02 -16.35
CA ALA A 129 0.81 1.70 -16.44
C ALA A 129 -0.72 1.81 -16.53
N LEU A 130 -1.32 2.84 -15.96
CA LEU A 130 -2.76 3.08 -15.87
C LEU A 130 -3.07 4.58 -16.11
N PRO A 131 -3.18 5.03 -17.37
CA PRO A 131 -3.48 6.44 -17.67
C PRO A 131 -4.79 6.95 -17.04
N ALA A 132 -5.76 6.05 -16.80
CA ALA A 132 -7.01 6.36 -16.13
C ALA A 132 -6.86 6.79 -14.66
N ALA A 133 -5.68 6.58 -14.04
CA ALA A 133 -5.39 7.06 -12.68
C ALA A 133 -5.40 8.60 -12.58
N GLY A 134 -5.30 9.30 -13.71
CA GLY A 134 -5.34 10.76 -13.76
C GLY A 134 -4.06 11.43 -13.22
N ASN A 135 -4.17 12.71 -12.88
CA ASN A 135 -3.04 13.47 -12.34
C ASN A 135 -2.81 13.17 -10.85
N ALA A 136 -1.56 13.27 -10.40
CA ALA A 136 -1.26 13.24 -8.97
C ALA A 136 -2.02 14.37 -8.26
N PRO A 137 -2.43 14.15 -6.99
CA PRO A 137 -2.98 15.23 -6.18
C PRO A 137 -1.99 16.39 -6.15
N SER A 138 -2.44 17.60 -6.50
CA SER A 138 -1.61 18.79 -6.35
C SER A 138 -1.45 19.09 -4.86
N ILE A 139 -0.21 19.22 -4.39
CA ILE A 139 0.04 19.76 -3.06
C ILE A 139 -0.24 21.28 -3.18
N PRO A 140 -1.19 21.84 -2.39
CA PRO A 140 -1.41 23.27 -2.41
C PRO A 140 -0.10 23.96 -2.06
N GLN A 141 0.42 24.80 -2.95
CA GLN A 141 1.51 25.70 -2.57
C GLN A 141 0.95 26.68 -1.56
N GLN A 142 1.50 26.66 -0.37
CA GLN A 142 1.19 27.68 0.62
C GLN A 142 1.65 29.03 0.03
N SER A 143 0.71 29.85 -0.41
CA SER A 143 1.03 31.22 -0.74
C SER A 143 1.61 31.87 0.52
N SER A 144 2.76 32.53 0.38
CA SER A 144 3.39 33.31 1.44
C SER A 144 2.31 34.18 2.10
N LEU A 145 2.18 34.08 3.42
CA LEU A 145 1.29 34.94 4.21
C LEU A 145 1.91 36.30 4.49
N PHE A 146 3.10 36.59 3.90
CA PHE A 146 3.83 37.84 4.07
C PHE A 146 4.38 38.33 2.74
#